data_7dcfd9a9b2acc10b9c220a6a77e69671
#
_entry.id   7dcfd9a9b2acc10b9c220a6a77e69671
#
_cell.length_a   1.000
_cell.length_b   1.000
_cell.length_c   1.000
_cell.angle_alpha   90.00
_cell.angle_beta   90.00
_cell.angle_gamma   90.00
#
_symmetry.space_group_name_H-M   'P 1'
#
loop_
_entity.id
_entity.type
_entity.pdbx_description
1 polymer ?
#
loop_
_entity_poly.entity_id
_entity_poly.type
_entity_poly.pdbx_seq_one_letter_code
_entity_poly.pdbx_strand_id
1 'polypeptide(L)'
;LVSDLIMAKQQVDKIEHYLKNGSDLFGNAGASCCLEDNSLNTFGDWRQKYVQVADDEESGYFINNDTEPQYLHTKQNHNEMNCDKLYLDAFPQQTSAGGQRYPDVVSAITNRVERGTLILNYVGHGGEVGLAEERVVTIPQINSWNNINALTLFVSATCEFTKYDDPSRVSAGEWASLNPSGGAIALMTTTRSVYFGVNTTTGNKFFQNVFDRNPDGTPLAFGDIVMRTKNETGSSDNKRSFTLIGDPALKIALPSLNVVTDSINGLSPEIAIDTIRALSKVIIKGHIEDHLGNPVTGLNGVLTPSIFDKIKLQTTLGQDLYSPEI
;
A
#
# COMPACT_ATOMS: atom_id res chain seq x y z
N LEU A 1 -21.39 4.25 7.28
CA LEU A 1 -20.50 3.51 8.18
C LEU A 1 -20.34 4.16 9.55
N VAL A 2 -20.57 5.49 9.68
CA VAL A 2 -20.51 6.17 10.98
C VAL A 2 -21.85 6.07 11.70
N SER A 3 -21.84 5.71 12.98
CA SER A 3 -23.05 5.51 13.78
C SER A 3 -23.48 6.74 14.58
N ASP A 4 -22.56 7.70 14.77
CA ASP A 4 -22.79 8.89 15.56
C ASP A 4 -21.96 10.11 15.10
N LEU A 5 -22.25 11.27 15.67
CA LEU A 5 -21.57 12.52 15.32
C LEU A 5 -20.08 12.56 15.72
N ILE A 6 -19.69 11.80 16.74
CA ILE A 6 -18.28 11.74 17.18
C ILE A 6 -17.47 11.00 16.12
N MET A 7 -17.94 9.84 15.69
CA MET A 7 -17.31 9.10 14.59
C MET A 7 -17.27 9.90 13.29
N ALA A 8 -18.37 10.61 12.97
CA ALA A 8 -18.42 11.46 11.78
C ALA A 8 -17.33 12.56 11.85
N LYS A 9 -17.21 13.23 13.00
CA LYS A 9 -16.17 14.24 13.20
C LYS A 9 -14.77 13.63 13.08
N GLN A 10 -14.52 12.48 13.69
CA GLN A 10 -13.21 11.80 13.60
C GLN A 10 -12.84 11.47 12.16
N GLN A 11 -13.80 11.07 11.32
CA GLN A 11 -13.53 10.85 9.90
C GLN A 11 -13.18 12.13 9.15
N VAL A 12 -13.88 13.23 9.43
CA VAL A 12 -13.55 14.55 8.86
C VAL A 12 -12.15 14.99 9.33
N ASP A 13 -11.85 14.85 10.61
CA ASP A 13 -10.53 15.19 11.17
C ASP A 13 -9.39 14.37 10.50
N LYS A 14 -9.60 13.06 10.23
CA LYS A 14 -8.65 12.22 9.47
C LYS A 14 -8.43 12.74 8.05
N ILE A 15 -9.50 13.07 7.35
CA ILE A 15 -9.44 13.62 5.98
C ILE A 15 -8.70 14.95 5.98
N GLU A 16 -9.04 15.85 6.90
CA GLU A 16 -8.34 17.14 7.04
C GLU A 16 -6.86 16.96 7.35
N HIS A 17 -6.52 16.04 8.25
CA HIS A 17 -5.14 15.74 8.60
C HIS A 17 -4.36 15.21 7.38
N TYR A 18 -4.95 14.24 6.65
CA TYR A 18 -4.35 13.69 5.43
C TYR A 18 -4.10 14.76 4.36
N LEU A 19 -5.03 15.70 4.19
CA LEU A 19 -4.91 16.78 3.20
C LEU A 19 -3.97 17.91 3.64
N LYS A 20 -4.09 18.41 4.86
CA LYS A 20 -3.40 19.63 5.31
C LYS A 20 -1.90 19.43 5.54
N ASN A 21 -1.52 18.25 6.01
CA ASN A 21 -0.14 18.01 6.44
C ASN A 21 0.73 17.31 5.41
N GLY A 22 0.24 17.10 4.19
CA GLY A 22 1.00 16.32 3.26
C GLY A 22 0.75 16.48 1.78
N SER A 23 -0.29 17.20 1.39
CA SER A 23 -0.63 17.29 -0.04
C SER A 23 -0.16 18.58 -0.71
N ASP A 24 0.19 19.61 0.03
CA ASP A 24 0.47 20.93 -0.54
C ASP A 24 1.96 21.19 -0.75
N LEU A 25 2.55 20.46 -1.72
CA LEU A 25 3.91 20.78 -2.21
C LEU A 25 3.93 22.00 -3.15
N PHE A 26 2.79 22.51 -3.60
CA PHE A 26 2.73 23.53 -4.62
C PHE A 26 2.01 24.83 -4.25
N GLY A 27 1.45 24.95 -3.05
CA GLY A 27 0.57 26.08 -2.81
C GLY A 27 0.94 27.07 -1.73
N ASN A 28 1.49 26.62 -0.64
CA ASN A 28 1.70 27.51 0.48
C ASN A 28 3.02 27.23 1.21
N ALA A 29 3.80 28.30 1.36
CA ALA A 29 5.06 28.35 2.06
C ALA A 29 5.00 28.03 3.59
N GLY A 30 4.01 27.25 4.01
CA GLY A 30 3.80 26.84 5.39
C GLY A 30 3.98 25.35 5.66
N ALA A 31 4.09 24.51 4.62
CA ALA A 31 4.43 23.10 4.80
C ALA A 31 5.95 22.99 4.96
N SER A 32 6.47 23.38 6.09
CA SER A 32 7.87 23.15 6.44
C SER A 32 8.09 21.65 6.59
N CYS A 33 9.00 21.10 5.80
CA CYS A 33 9.56 19.76 6.02
C CYS A 33 10.26 19.63 7.39
N CYS A 34 10.31 20.71 8.14
CA CYS A 34 11.03 20.91 9.38
C CYS A 34 10.11 21.47 10.47
N LEU A 35 8.86 20.98 10.58
CA LEU A 35 8.07 21.26 11.76
C LEU A 35 8.82 20.67 12.96
N GLU A 36 9.08 21.47 13.96
CA GLU A 36 9.70 21.03 15.23
C GLU A 36 8.89 19.92 15.90
N ASP A 37 7.60 19.81 15.57
CA ASP A 37 6.73 18.73 15.96
C ASP A 37 6.46 17.79 14.76
N ASN A 38 7.30 16.77 14.60
CA ASN A 38 7.11 15.71 13.63
C ASN A 38 5.83 14.87 13.84
N SER A 39 5.14 15.06 14.95
CA SER A 39 3.93 14.31 15.31
C SER A 39 2.75 14.59 14.39
N LEU A 40 2.77 15.73 13.67
CA LEU A 40 1.70 16.15 12.77
C LEU A 40 2.06 16.11 11.28
N ASN A 41 3.26 15.64 10.93
CA ASN A 41 3.73 15.66 9.56
C ASN A 41 3.36 14.37 8.82
N THR A 42 2.54 14.48 7.78
CA THR A 42 2.18 13.37 6.90
C THR A 42 3.13 13.21 5.71
N PHE A 43 4.17 14.02 5.59
CA PHE A 43 5.17 13.91 4.54
C PHE A 43 6.22 12.84 4.90
N GLY A 44 6.57 11.97 3.95
CA GLY A 44 7.59 10.94 4.21
C GLY A 44 7.73 9.94 3.09
N ASP A 45 8.72 9.08 3.21
CA ASP A 45 9.07 8.02 2.26
C ASP A 45 8.01 6.92 2.15
N TRP A 46 7.05 6.86 3.10
CA TRP A 46 5.92 5.96 3.06
C TRP A 46 5.07 6.12 1.79
N ARG A 47 5.11 7.30 1.16
CA ARG A 47 4.38 7.61 -0.08
C ARG A 47 4.93 6.88 -1.31
N GLN A 48 6.10 6.29 -1.20
CA GLN A 48 6.73 5.47 -2.24
C GLN A 48 6.80 3.98 -1.86
N LYS A 49 6.10 3.57 -0.79
CA LYS A 49 6.10 2.19 -0.31
C LYS A 49 4.74 1.56 -0.47
N TYR A 50 4.73 0.30 -0.88
CA TYR A 50 3.54 -0.52 -0.81
C TYR A 50 3.88 -1.92 -0.32
N VAL A 51 2.93 -2.56 0.30
CA VAL A 51 3.08 -3.90 0.89
C VAL A 51 2.16 -4.85 0.15
N GLN A 52 2.71 -5.97 -0.30
CA GLN A 52 1.99 -7.10 -0.85
C GLN A 52 1.94 -8.21 0.19
N VAL A 53 0.76 -8.60 0.61
CA VAL A 53 0.52 -9.73 1.51
C VAL A 53 -0.23 -10.80 0.73
N ALA A 54 0.35 -11.99 0.62
CA ALA A 54 -0.30 -13.15 0.00
C ALA A 54 -0.48 -14.26 1.03
N ASP A 55 -1.69 -14.82 1.04
CA ASP A 55 -2.04 -16.00 1.81
C ASP A 55 -1.25 -17.23 1.33
N ASP A 56 -1.04 -18.21 2.20
CA ASP A 56 -0.28 -19.43 1.90
C ASP A 56 -1.14 -20.56 1.34
N GLU A 57 -2.45 -20.39 1.32
CA GLU A 57 -3.34 -21.42 0.78
C GLU A 57 -3.38 -21.45 -0.75
N GLU A 58 -4.07 -22.45 -1.32
CA GLU A 58 -4.30 -22.64 -2.75
C GLU A 58 -3.01 -22.89 -3.57
N SER A 59 -2.02 -23.54 -2.96
CA SER A 59 -0.77 -23.94 -3.63
C SER A 59 -0.08 -22.76 -4.35
N GLY A 60 0.03 -21.63 -3.70
CA GLY A 60 0.67 -20.42 -4.18
C GLY A 60 -0.10 -19.66 -5.27
N TYR A 61 -1.38 -19.91 -5.42
CA TYR A 61 -2.22 -19.19 -6.40
C TYR A 61 -2.15 -17.68 -6.20
N PHE A 62 -2.26 -17.19 -4.97
CA PHE A 62 -2.26 -15.77 -4.64
C PHE A 62 -0.92 -15.08 -4.91
N ILE A 63 0.18 -15.82 -4.81
CA ILE A 63 1.50 -15.33 -5.20
C ILE A 63 1.60 -15.24 -6.73
N ASN A 64 1.36 -16.34 -7.43
CA ASN A 64 1.64 -16.45 -8.86
C ASN A 64 0.69 -15.67 -9.77
N ASN A 65 -0.59 -15.57 -9.39
CA ASN A 65 -1.61 -14.97 -10.27
C ASN A 65 -1.98 -13.55 -9.85
N ASP A 66 -1.69 -13.17 -8.61
CA ASP A 66 -2.07 -11.87 -8.04
C ASP A 66 -0.83 -11.02 -7.71
N THR A 67 -0.14 -11.30 -6.61
CA THR A 67 0.85 -10.38 -6.07
C THR A 67 2.12 -10.26 -6.91
N GLU A 68 2.65 -11.34 -7.49
CA GLU A 68 3.81 -11.26 -8.38
C GLU A 68 3.53 -10.53 -9.71
N PRO A 69 2.44 -10.81 -10.44
CA PRO A 69 2.06 -10.00 -11.60
C PRO A 69 1.88 -8.51 -11.29
N GLN A 70 1.26 -8.16 -10.14
CA GLN A 70 1.09 -6.79 -9.69
C GLN A 70 2.44 -6.13 -9.39
N TYR A 71 3.32 -6.83 -8.69
CA TYR A 71 4.69 -6.37 -8.42
C TYR A 71 5.49 -6.15 -9.71
N LEU A 72 5.48 -7.12 -10.63
CA LEU A 72 6.21 -7.02 -11.89
C LEU A 72 5.71 -5.86 -12.74
N HIS A 73 4.39 -5.67 -12.81
CA HIS A 73 3.80 -4.52 -13.50
C HIS A 73 4.26 -3.20 -12.88
N THR A 74 4.18 -3.07 -11.55
CA THR A 74 4.60 -1.85 -10.84
C THR A 74 6.09 -1.60 -11.03
N LYS A 75 6.94 -2.62 -10.88
CA LYS A 75 8.38 -2.49 -11.09
C LYS A 75 8.74 -2.04 -12.50
N GLN A 76 7.98 -2.47 -13.51
CA GLN A 76 8.24 -2.12 -14.89
C GLN A 76 7.78 -0.69 -15.24
N ASN A 77 6.67 -0.23 -14.69
CA ASN A 77 6.02 1.00 -15.09
C ASN A 77 6.16 2.13 -14.04
N HIS A 78 6.47 1.79 -12.79
CA HIS A 78 6.54 2.68 -11.63
C HIS A 78 7.70 2.26 -10.73
N ASN A 79 8.92 2.27 -11.29
CA ASN A 79 10.13 1.81 -10.61
C ASN A 79 10.55 2.67 -9.41
N GLU A 80 9.95 3.84 -9.25
CA GLU A 80 10.05 4.69 -8.07
C GLU A 80 9.34 4.12 -6.84
N MET A 81 8.45 3.14 -7.04
CA MET A 81 7.70 2.51 -5.95
C MET A 81 8.45 1.32 -5.36
N ASN A 82 8.57 1.29 -4.05
CA ASN A 82 9.23 0.20 -3.31
C ASN A 82 8.20 -0.79 -2.77
N CYS A 83 8.38 -2.06 -3.09
CA CYS A 83 7.52 -3.15 -2.65
C CYS A 83 8.14 -3.93 -1.49
N ASP A 84 7.37 -4.09 -0.42
CA ASP A 84 7.65 -5.08 0.62
C ASP A 84 6.72 -6.29 0.42
N LYS A 85 7.29 -7.47 0.21
CA LYS A 85 6.55 -8.73 0.04
C LYS A 85 6.46 -9.46 1.38
N LEU A 86 5.26 -9.64 1.87
CA LEU A 86 4.94 -10.38 3.10
C LEU A 86 4.09 -11.59 2.74
N TYR A 87 4.67 -12.54 2.02
CA TYR A 87 4.00 -13.78 1.64
C TYR A 87 4.08 -14.75 2.81
N LEU A 88 2.93 -15.28 3.23
CA LEU A 88 2.83 -16.12 4.44
C LEU A 88 3.78 -17.32 4.35
N ASP A 89 3.87 -17.94 3.19
CA ASP A 89 4.77 -19.07 2.91
C ASP A 89 6.28 -18.78 3.08
N ALA A 90 6.67 -17.51 3.13
CA ALA A 90 8.05 -17.12 3.39
C ALA A 90 8.40 -17.06 4.88
N PHE A 91 7.41 -17.27 5.77
CA PHE A 91 7.55 -17.14 7.23
C PHE A 91 7.26 -18.48 7.93
N PRO A 92 7.90 -18.75 9.08
CA PRO A 92 7.61 -19.96 9.85
C PRO A 92 6.18 -19.95 10.39
N GLN A 93 5.40 -20.97 10.05
CA GLN A 93 4.08 -21.20 10.60
C GLN A 93 4.19 -21.88 11.97
N GLN A 94 3.40 -21.43 12.93
CA GLN A 94 3.30 -22.01 14.25
C GLN A 94 1.94 -22.69 14.43
N THR A 95 1.93 -23.97 14.77
CA THR A 95 0.72 -24.74 15.04
C THR A 95 0.44 -24.81 16.53
N SER A 96 -0.78 -24.52 16.93
CA SER A 96 -1.25 -24.57 18.31
C SER A 96 -2.64 -25.19 18.39
N ALA A 97 -3.14 -25.43 19.59
CA ALA A 97 -4.52 -25.89 19.81
C ALA A 97 -5.58 -24.89 19.28
N GLY A 98 -5.20 -23.64 19.06
CA GLY A 98 -6.06 -22.59 18.50
C GLY A 98 -5.95 -22.45 16.97
N GLY A 99 -5.28 -23.38 16.27
CA GLY A 99 -5.02 -23.39 14.84
C GLY A 99 -3.61 -22.90 14.50
N GLN A 100 -3.37 -22.77 13.21
CA GLN A 100 -2.13 -22.26 12.63
C GLN A 100 -2.04 -20.74 12.79
N ARG A 101 -0.81 -20.21 12.86
CA ARG A 101 -0.54 -18.77 13.06
C ARG A 101 0.80 -18.38 12.45
N TYR A 102 0.91 -17.11 12.04
CA TYR A 102 2.12 -16.46 11.54
C TYR A 102 2.47 -15.23 12.38
N PRO A 103 3.00 -15.37 13.61
CA PRO A 103 3.28 -14.22 14.48
C PRO A 103 4.26 -13.22 13.86
N ASP A 104 5.22 -13.71 13.07
CA ASP A 104 6.19 -12.83 12.39
C ASP A 104 5.54 -12.02 11.28
N VAL A 105 4.57 -12.58 10.54
CA VAL A 105 3.76 -11.84 9.54
C VAL A 105 2.89 -10.78 10.22
N VAL A 106 2.20 -11.14 11.32
CA VAL A 106 1.40 -10.19 12.13
C VAL A 106 2.26 -9.00 12.56
N SER A 107 3.46 -9.28 13.07
CA SER A 107 4.43 -8.26 13.50
C SER A 107 4.92 -7.43 12.31
N ALA A 108 5.21 -8.07 11.17
CA ALA A 108 5.68 -7.40 9.96
C ALA A 108 4.61 -6.45 9.40
N ILE A 109 3.35 -6.91 9.26
CA ILE A 109 2.24 -6.07 8.80
C ILE A 109 2.06 -4.86 9.72
N THR A 110 1.99 -5.08 11.05
CA THR A 110 1.87 -4.00 12.03
C THR A 110 3.01 -2.99 11.89
N ASN A 111 4.25 -3.46 11.81
CA ASN A 111 5.42 -2.59 11.64
C ASN A 111 5.38 -1.79 10.34
N ARG A 112 4.88 -2.36 9.23
CA ARG A 112 4.77 -1.63 7.96
C ARG A 112 3.68 -0.55 8.02
N VAL A 113 2.54 -0.86 8.61
CA VAL A 113 1.46 0.10 8.83
C VAL A 113 1.92 1.24 9.73
N GLU A 114 2.53 0.93 10.88
CA GLU A 114 3.00 1.94 11.85
C GLU A 114 4.12 2.85 11.30
N ARG A 115 5.02 2.30 10.47
CA ARG A 115 6.07 3.09 9.80
C ARG A 115 5.57 3.84 8.58
N GLY A 116 4.40 3.50 8.11
CA GLY A 116 3.73 4.04 6.94
C GLY A 116 4.01 3.25 5.66
N THR A 117 2.92 3.00 4.97
CA THR A 117 2.88 2.45 3.61
C THR A 117 1.74 3.11 2.84
N LEU A 118 1.97 3.48 1.58
CA LEU A 118 0.96 4.11 0.75
C LEU A 118 -0.20 3.15 0.46
N ILE A 119 0.14 1.89 0.15
CA ILE A 119 -0.82 0.83 -0.12
C ILE A 119 -0.48 -0.38 0.74
N LEU A 120 -1.46 -0.91 1.45
CA LEU A 120 -1.45 -2.26 2.02
C LEU A 120 -2.39 -3.12 1.18
N ASN A 121 -1.83 -4.06 0.42
CA ASN A 121 -2.59 -4.99 -0.40
C ASN A 121 -2.56 -6.39 0.21
N TYR A 122 -3.72 -6.98 0.39
CA TYR A 122 -3.89 -8.36 0.84
C TYR A 122 -4.68 -9.15 -0.20
N VAL A 123 -4.18 -10.33 -0.54
CA VAL A 123 -4.87 -11.29 -1.40
C VAL A 123 -4.88 -12.66 -0.72
N GLY A 124 -6.06 -13.24 -0.55
CA GLY A 124 -6.22 -14.52 0.14
C GLY A 124 -7.60 -14.71 0.74
N HIS A 125 -7.68 -15.66 1.66
CA HIS A 125 -8.89 -15.92 2.43
C HIS A 125 -9.12 -14.87 3.52
N GLY A 126 -10.33 -14.73 3.96
CA GLY A 126 -10.69 -13.84 5.04
C GLY A 126 -12.20 -13.68 5.18
N GLY A 127 -12.58 -12.75 6.04
CA GLY A 127 -13.97 -12.50 6.35
C GLY A 127 -14.15 -11.27 7.24
N GLU A 128 -15.33 -11.10 7.78
CA GLU A 128 -15.75 -9.96 8.57
C GLU A 128 -14.86 -9.66 9.80
N VAL A 129 -14.14 -10.66 10.31
CA VAL A 129 -13.35 -10.53 11.55
C VAL A 129 -11.84 -10.39 11.33
N GLY A 130 -11.38 -10.59 10.10
CA GLY A 130 -9.95 -10.51 9.78
C GLY A 130 -9.55 -11.22 8.50
N LEU A 131 -8.25 -11.33 8.31
CA LEU A 131 -7.60 -11.87 7.12
C LEU A 131 -6.83 -13.14 7.46
N ALA A 132 -6.83 -14.09 6.55
CA ALA A 132 -6.31 -15.46 6.64
C ALA A 132 -6.98 -16.29 7.75
N GLU A 133 -6.97 -17.61 7.62
CA GLU A 133 -7.37 -18.52 8.71
C GLU A 133 -6.42 -18.40 9.90
N GLU A 134 -5.17 -18.08 9.64
CA GLU A 134 -4.08 -17.83 10.61
C GLU A 134 -4.22 -16.50 11.35
N ARG A 135 -5.21 -15.65 10.96
CA ARG A 135 -5.53 -14.38 11.61
C ARG A 135 -4.37 -13.38 11.56
N VAL A 136 -3.82 -13.17 10.39
CA VAL A 136 -2.68 -12.25 10.19
C VAL A 136 -3.06 -10.78 10.33
N VAL A 137 -4.35 -10.44 10.13
CA VAL A 137 -4.93 -9.15 10.50
C VAL A 137 -6.24 -9.40 11.23
N THR A 138 -6.40 -8.80 12.40
CA THR A 138 -7.57 -8.94 13.26
C THR A 138 -8.10 -7.58 13.72
N ILE A 139 -9.36 -7.50 14.16
CA ILE A 139 -9.96 -6.27 14.69
C ILE A 139 -9.15 -5.68 15.84
N PRO A 140 -8.69 -6.44 16.87
CA PRO A 140 -7.83 -5.88 17.92
C PRO A 140 -6.54 -5.27 17.41
N GLN A 141 -5.89 -5.91 16.42
CA GLN A 141 -4.67 -5.38 15.78
C GLN A 141 -4.97 -4.08 15.04
N ILE A 142 -6.02 -4.05 14.21
CA ILE A 142 -6.46 -2.84 13.49
C ILE A 142 -6.70 -1.67 14.45
N ASN A 143 -7.38 -1.93 15.57
CA ASN A 143 -7.67 -0.91 16.57
C ASN A 143 -6.42 -0.42 17.33
N SER A 144 -5.33 -1.19 17.31
CA SER A 144 -4.05 -0.78 17.89
C SER A 144 -3.19 0.07 16.96
N TRP A 145 -3.49 0.14 15.66
CA TRP A 145 -2.72 0.93 14.71
C TRP A 145 -2.78 2.43 15.01
N ASN A 146 -1.60 3.06 15.01
CA ASN A 146 -1.43 4.47 15.36
C ASN A 146 -0.66 5.22 14.25
N ASN A 147 -1.04 4.99 13.00
CA ASN A 147 -0.38 5.52 11.81
C ASN A 147 -1.09 6.75 11.21
N ILE A 148 -1.64 7.65 12.04
CA ILE A 148 -2.42 8.82 11.60
C ILE A 148 -1.66 9.71 10.60
N ASN A 149 -0.32 9.79 10.73
CA ASN A 149 0.54 10.57 9.85
C ASN A 149 0.88 9.87 8.52
N ALA A 150 0.52 8.59 8.36
CA ALA A 150 0.83 7.79 7.19
C ALA A 150 -0.32 6.80 6.89
N LEU A 151 -1.51 7.37 6.69
CA LEU A 151 -2.73 6.58 6.44
C LEU A 151 -2.65 5.85 5.11
N THR A 152 -2.84 4.55 5.15
CA THR A 152 -2.74 3.68 3.97
C THR A 152 -4.02 3.62 3.14
N LEU A 153 -3.91 3.38 1.85
CA LEU A 153 -4.98 2.82 1.04
C LEU A 153 -4.95 1.31 1.22
N PHE A 154 -5.97 0.77 1.89
CA PHE A 154 -6.04 -0.67 2.13
C PHE A 154 -6.82 -1.36 1.01
N VAL A 155 -6.16 -2.25 0.30
CA VAL A 155 -6.76 -3.09 -0.75
C VAL A 155 -6.89 -4.50 -0.21
N SER A 156 -8.08 -5.07 -0.26
CA SER A 156 -8.31 -6.43 0.20
C SER A 156 -9.12 -7.23 -0.82
N ALA A 157 -8.45 -8.13 -1.51
CA ALA A 157 -9.06 -9.10 -2.43
C ALA A 157 -9.33 -10.41 -1.65
N THR A 158 -10.36 -10.38 -0.82
CA THR A 158 -10.81 -11.47 0.03
C THR A 158 -12.33 -11.44 0.20
N CYS A 159 -12.92 -12.39 0.90
CA CYS A 159 -14.38 -12.43 1.13
C CYS A 159 -14.80 -11.51 2.28
N GLU A 160 -15.87 -10.73 2.11
CA GLU A 160 -16.65 -10.07 3.16
C GLU A 160 -15.89 -9.21 4.18
N PHE A 161 -14.66 -8.80 3.89
CA PHE A 161 -13.81 -8.06 4.84
C PHE A 161 -14.47 -6.75 5.32
N THR A 162 -15.31 -6.13 4.47
CA THR A 162 -16.08 -4.94 4.82
C THR A 162 -17.55 -5.15 4.53
N LYS A 163 -18.17 -6.08 5.21
CA LYS A 163 -19.62 -6.34 5.13
C LYS A 163 -20.37 -5.35 6.02
N TYR A 164 -20.38 -4.10 5.60
CA TYR A 164 -20.89 -2.95 6.37
C TYR A 164 -22.41 -2.95 6.60
N ASP A 165 -23.13 -3.85 5.97
CA ASP A 165 -24.59 -3.99 6.09
C ASP A 165 -25.00 -5.13 7.03
N ASP A 166 -24.07 -5.76 7.75
CA ASP A 166 -24.40 -6.68 8.83
C ASP A 166 -24.76 -5.92 10.12
N PRO A 167 -26.02 -5.93 10.56
CA PRO A 167 -26.42 -5.19 11.75
C PRO A 167 -25.92 -5.82 13.06
N SER A 168 -25.35 -7.03 13.00
CA SER A 168 -24.91 -7.76 14.18
C SER A 168 -23.48 -7.42 14.61
N ARG A 169 -22.68 -6.83 13.70
CA ARG A 169 -21.27 -6.50 13.98
C ARG A 169 -20.73 -5.39 13.07
N VAL A 170 -19.69 -4.75 13.53
CA VAL A 170 -18.82 -3.90 12.70
C VAL A 170 -17.67 -4.75 12.18
N SER A 171 -17.50 -4.82 10.88
CA SER A 171 -16.49 -5.65 10.21
C SER A 171 -15.07 -5.08 10.37
N ALA A 172 -14.05 -5.93 10.15
CA ALA A 172 -12.65 -5.53 10.25
C ALA A 172 -12.29 -4.39 9.29
N GLY A 173 -12.81 -4.41 8.05
CA GLY A 173 -12.58 -3.31 7.10
C GLY A 173 -13.24 -2.00 7.55
N GLU A 174 -14.41 -2.04 8.19
CA GLU A 174 -14.98 -0.83 8.79
C GLU A 174 -14.09 -0.29 9.90
N TRP A 175 -13.60 -1.15 10.80
CA TRP A 175 -12.67 -0.73 11.86
C TRP A 175 -11.38 -0.14 11.29
N ALA A 176 -10.86 -0.66 10.18
CA ALA A 176 -9.69 -0.08 9.52
C ALA A 176 -9.95 1.36 9.04
N SER A 177 -11.17 1.66 8.57
CA SER A 177 -11.59 3.03 8.23
C SER A 177 -11.87 3.88 9.47
N LEU A 178 -12.55 3.32 10.47
CA LEU A 178 -13.08 4.05 11.62
C LEU A 178 -12.05 4.32 12.73
N ASN A 179 -10.88 3.66 12.73
CA ASN A 179 -9.84 3.90 13.73
C ASN A 179 -9.42 5.38 13.71
N PRO A 180 -9.65 6.14 14.81
CA PRO A 180 -9.38 7.57 14.84
C PRO A 180 -7.90 7.92 14.95
N SER A 181 -7.05 6.95 15.37
CA SER A 181 -5.61 7.15 15.56
C SER A 181 -4.79 6.63 14.39
N GLY A 182 -5.43 5.99 13.39
CA GLY A 182 -4.68 5.37 12.28
C GLY A 182 -5.59 4.61 11.32
N GLY A 183 -5.11 3.42 10.92
CA GLY A 183 -5.81 2.57 9.98
C GLY A 183 -5.68 3.04 8.53
N ALA A 184 -6.77 2.99 7.80
CA ALA A 184 -6.82 3.35 6.39
C ALA A 184 -7.53 4.69 6.16
N ILE A 185 -7.04 5.45 5.16
CA ILE A 185 -7.75 6.65 4.66
C ILE A 185 -8.89 6.26 3.73
N ALA A 186 -8.68 5.18 2.98
CA ALA A 186 -9.68 4.57 2.11
C ALA A 186 -9.41 3.07 1.98
N LEU A 187 -10.44 2.30 1.60
CA LEU A 187 -10.30 0.89 1.27
C LEU A 187 -10.94 0.61 -0.09
N MET A 188 -10.26 -0.19 -0.91
CA MET A 188 -10.88 -0.96 -1.97
C MET A 188 -11.02 -2.41 -1.47
N THR A 189 -12.23 -2.82 -1.17
CA THR A 189 -12.51 -4.00 -0.35
C THR A 189 -13.78 -4.70 -0.80
N THR A 190 -14.10 -5.84 -0.20
CA THR A 190 -15.26 -6.64 -0.58
C THR A 190 -16.34 -6.65 0.49
N THR A 191 -17.58 -6.65 0.03
CA THR A 191 -18.79 -6.70 0.89
C THR A 191 -19.48 -8.06 0.86
N ARG A 192 -19.06 -8.96 -0.01
CA ARG A 192 -19.59 -10.32 -0.21
C ARG A 192 -18.47 -11.26 -0.58
N SER A 193 -18.78 -12.54 -0.58
CA SER A 193 -17.89 -13.58 -1.10
C SER A 193 -17.51 -13.29 -2.55
N VAL A 194 -16.26 -13.50 -2.87
CA VAL A 194 -15.65 -13.26 -4.19
C VAL A 194 -14.91 -14.50 -4.66
N TYR A 195 -14.80 -14.64 -5.99
CA TYR A 195 -14.13 -15.78 -6.62
C TYR A 195 -12.72 -15.38 -7.08
N PHE A 196 -11.77 -16.30 -7.01
CA PHE A 196 -10.36 -16.09 -7.35
C PHE A 196 -10.16 -15.37 -8.68
N GLY A 197 -10.75 -15.84 -9.78
CA GLY A 197 -10.54 -15.23 -11.09
C GLY A 197 -11.01 -13.76 -11.17
N VAL A 198 -12.02 -13.37 -10.39
CA VAL A 198 -12.47 -11.98 -10.32
C VAL A 198 -11.54 -11.16 -9.41
N ASN A 199 -11.07 -11.75 -8.31
CA ASN A 199 -10.08 -11.12 -7.44
C ASN A 199 -8.82 -10.81 -8.23
N THR A 200 -8.25 -11.82 -8.91
CA THR A 200 -7.06 -11.70 -9.75
C THR A 200 -7.23 -10.60 -10.80
N THR A 201 -8.31 -10.64 -11.57
CA THR A 201 -8.53 -9.65 -12.61
C THR A 201 -8.69 -8.25 -12.01
N THR A 202 -9.46 -8.11 -10.92
CA THR A 202 -9.71 -6.82 -10.28
C THR A 202 -8.43 -6.27 -9.64
N GLY A 203 -7.68 -7.10 -8.92
CA GLY A 203 -6.42 -6.71 -8.30
C GLY A 203 -5.36 -6.27 -9.32
N ASN A 204 -5.21 -7.05 -10.40
CA ASN A 204 -4.28 -6.70 -11.48
C ASN A 204 -4.69 -5.40 -12.18
N LYS A 205 -5.98 -5.16 -12.43
CA LYS A 205 -6.49 -3.90 -12.97
C LYS A 205 -6.32 -2.73 -12.00
N PHE A 206 -6.47 -2.97 -10.71
CA PHE A 206 -6.19 -1.95 -9.70
C PHE A 206 -4.74 -1.48 -9.78
N PHE A 207 -3.76 -2.39 -9.79
CA PHE A 207 -2.34 -2.04 -9.88
C PHE A 207 -1.94 -1.44 -11.24
N GLN A 208 -2.71 -1.67 -12.29
CA GLN A 208 -2.55 -0.99 -13.57
C GLN A 208 -3.02 0.48 -13.55
N ASN A 209 -3.90 0.85 -12.63
CA ASN A 209 -4.53 2.17 -12.58
C ASN A 209 -4.08 3.04 -11.38
N VAL A 210 -3.66 2.44 -10.27
CA VAL A 210 -3.52 3.15 -8.99
C VAL A 210 -2.42 4.22 -9.00
N PHE A 211 -1.37 4.02 -9.79
CA PHE A 211 -0.26 4.97 -9.91
C PHE A 211 -0.38 5.92 -11.10
N ASP A 212 -1.44 5.78 -11.89
CA ASP A 212 -1.73 6.68 -13.00
C ASP A 212 -1.96 8.12 -12.52
N ARG A 213 -1.70 9.06 -13.44
CA ARG A 213 -1.90 10.47 -13.21
C ARG A 213 -2.86 11.07 -14.21
N ASN A 214 -3.50 12.15 -13.80
CA ASN A 214 -4.23 13.02 -14.72
C ASN A 214 -3.25 13.72 -15.69
N PRO A 215 -3.75 14.26 -16.82
CA PRO A 215 -2.91 14.99 -17.78
C PRO A 215 -2.16 16.19 -17.19
N ASP A 216 -2.63 16.74 -16.07
CA ASP A 216 -1.98 17.83 -15.33
C ASP A 216 -0.92 17.33 -14.32
N GLY A 217 -0.63 16.02 -14.30
CA GLY A 217 0.33 15.37 -13.40
C GLY A 217 -0.21 15.08 -12.00
N THR A 218 -1.42 15.48 -11.68
CA THR A 218 -2.00 15.19 -10.36
C THR A 218 -2.39 13.72 -10.25
N PRO A 219 -2.26 13.10 -9.06
CA PRO A 219 -2.74 11.74 -8.83
C PRO A 219 -4.25 11.63 -9.08
N LEU A 220 -4.69 10.43 -9.45
CA LEU A 220 -6.11 10.11 -9.56
C LEU A 220 -6.80 10.17 -8.19
N ALA A 221 -8.10 10.50 -8.19
CA ALA A 221 -8.94 10.35 -7.02
C ALA A 221 -9.25 8.86 -6.76
N PHE A 222 -9.48 8.48 -5.51
CA PHE A 222 -9.81 7.09 -5.16
C PHE A 222 -11.04 6.58 -5.92
N GLY A 223 -12.04 7.43 -6.12
CA GLY A 223 -13.23 7.10 -6.92
C GLY A 223 -12.90 6.77 -8.37
N ASP A 224 -12.01 7.54 -9.00
CA ASP A 224 -11.58 7.31 -10.38
C ASP A 224 -10.79 6.01 -10.51
N ILE A 225 -9.87 5.74 -9.56
CA ILE A 225 -9.10 4.49 -9.53
C ILE A 225 -10.04 3.29 -9.47
N VAL A 226 -10.98 3.29 -8.51
CA VAL A 226 -11.92 2.16 -8.33
C VAL A 226 -12.89 2.04 -9.51
N MET A 227 -13.37 3.14 -10.05
CA MET A 227 -14.24 3.17 -11.22
C MET A 227 -13.55 2.56 -12.45
N ARG A 228 -12.32 3.01 -12.77
CA ARG A 228 -11.53 2.46 -13.88
C ARG A 228 -11.28 0.97 -13.67
N THR A 229 -10.78 0.59 -12.51
CA THR A 229 -10.54 -0.82 -12.14
C THR A 229 -11.76 -1.69 -12.38
N LYS A 230 -12.93 -1.29 -11.88
CA LYS A 230 -14.16 -2.07 -12.03
C LYS A 230 -14.66 -2.12 -13.46
N ASN A 231 -14.50 -1.06 -14.24
CA ASN A 231 -14.88 -1.04 -15.66
C ASN A 231 -13.99 -1.99 -16.48
N GLU A 232 -12.72 -2.08 -16.16
CA GLU A 232 -11.74 -2.92 -16.85
C GLU A 232 -11.75 -4.39 -16.40
N THR A 233 -12.36 -4.70 -15.25
CA THR A 233 -12.47 -6.09 -14.73
C THR A 233 -13.36 -6.99 -15.60
N GLY A 234 -14.06 -6.46 -16.60
CA GLY A 234 -14.92 -7.24 -17.46
C GLY A 234 -16.37 -7.30 -16.98
N SER A 235 -17.13 -8.32 -17.41
CA SER A 235 -18.59 -8.38 -17.24
C SER A 235 -19.08 -9.17 -16.02
N SER A 236 -18.19 -9.70 -15.17
CA SER A 236 -18.59 -10.49 -14.00
C SER A 236 -19.39 -9.67 -13.01
N ASP A 237 -20.54 -10.20 -12.58
CA ASP A 237 -21.35 -9.58 -11.52
C ASP A 237 -20.62 -9.57 -10.16
N ASN A 238 -19.72 -10.52 -9.93
CA ASN A 238 -18.97 -10.65 -8.69
C ASN A 238 -18.05 -9.43 -8.42
N LYS A 239 -17.61 -8.71 -9.46
CA LYS A 239 -16.89 -7.43 -9.30
C LYS A 239 -17.70 -6.35 -8.57
N ARG A 240 -19.04 -6.49 -8.51
CA ARG A 240 -19.92 -5.57 -7.76
C ARG A 240 -19.70 -5.67 -6.26
N SER A 241 -19.19 -6.80 -5.77
CA SER A 241 -18.83 -7.01 -4.37
C SER A 241 -17.66 -6.13 -3.92
N PHE A 242 -16.81 -5.69 -4.86
CA PHE A 242 -15.76 -4.71 -4.56
C PHE A 242 -16.36 -3.31 -4.41
N THR A 243 -16.00 -2.63 -3.34
CA THR A 243 -16.49 -1.30 -3.02
C THR A 243 -15.36 -0.38 -2.55
N LEU A 244 -15.55 0.92 -2.72
CA LEU A 244 -14.72 1.94 -2.10
C LEU A 244 -15.33 2.32 -0.76
N ILE A 245 -14.56 2.24 0.31
CA ILE A 245 -14.86 2.84 1.61
C ILE A 245 -13.92 4.01 1.78
N GLY A 246 -14.45 5.20 1.98
CA GLY A 246 -13.69 6.45 2.07
C GLY A 246 -14.29 7.54 1.18
N ASP A 247 -13.66 8.70 1.14
CA ASP A 247 -14.07 9.81 0.28
C ASP A 247 -13.57 9.58 -1.17
N PRO A 248 -14.46 9.42 -2.16
CA PRO A 248 -14.06 9.17 -3.54
C PRO A 248 -13.34 10.35 -4.20
N ALA A 249 -13.45 11.57 -3.66
CA ALA A 249 -12.77 12.74 -4.19
C ALA A 249 -11.32 12.90 -3.69
N LEU A 250 -10.94 12.19 -2.64
CA LEU A 250 -9.57 12.20 -2.15
C LEU A 250 -8.61 11.59 -3.16
N LYS A 251 -7.46 12.22 -3.31
CA LYS A 251 -6.36 11.74 -4.14
C LYS A 251 -5.40 10.89 -3.32
N ILE A 252 -4.85 9.86 -3.94
CA ILE A 252 -3.78 9.08 -3.33
C ILE A 252 -2.53 9.96 -3.16
N ALA A 253 -1.82 9.82 -2.04
CA ALA A 253 -0.69 10.68 -1.66
C ALA A 253 0.61 10.35 -2.44
N LEU A 254 0.54 10.23 -3.76
CA LEU A 254 1.74 10.05 -4.59
C LEU A 254 2.62 11.30 -4.56
N PRO A 255 3.96 11.15 -4.58
CA PRO A 255 4.87 12.27 -4.76
C PRO A 255 4.59 13.01 -6.06
N SER A 256 4.64 14.33 -6.04
CA SER A 256 4.35 15.16 -7.23
C SER A 256 5.58 15.43 -8.09
N LEU A 257 6.78 15.21 -7.55
CA LEU A 257 8.05 15.40 -8.22
C LEU A 257 8.83 14.09 -8.25
N ASN A 258 9.64 13.91 -9.28
CA ASN A 258 10.55 12.79 -9.42
C ASN A 258 11.98 13.23 -9.08
N VAL A 259 12.72 12.36 -8.43
CA VAL A 259 14.16 12.49 -8.23
C VAL A 259 14.86 11.51 -9.15
N VAL A 260 15.55 12.03 -10.15
CA VAL A 260 16.24 11.22 -11.17
C VAL A 260 17.71 11.11 -10.81
N THR A 261 18.25 9.89 -10.85
CA THR A 261 19.68 9.64 -10.69
C THR A 261 20.38 9.70 -12.05
N ASP A 262 21.19 10.72 -12.29
CA ASP A 262 21.93 10.89 -13.55
C ASP A 262 23.20 10.03 -13.59
N SER A 263 23.88 9.91 -12.48
CA SER A 263 25.11 9.12 -12.41
C SER A 263 25.45 8.65 -10.99
N ILE A 264 26.11 7.50 -10.93
CA ILE A 264 26.77 6.95 -9.74
C ILE A 264 28.24 6.81 -10.05
N ASN A 265 29.12 7.47 -9.27
CA ASN A 265 30.57 7.54 -9.51
C ASN A 265 30.95 8.00 -10.94
N GLY A 266 30.08 8.81 -11.57
CA GLY A 266 30.30 9.34 -12.93
C GLY A 266 29.81 8.42 -14.06
N LEU A 267 29.25 7.25 -13.76
CA LEU A 267 28.64 6.34 -14.74
C LEU A 267 27.12 6.46 -14.70
N SER A 268 26.48 6.41 -15.89
CA SER A 268 25.01 6.34 -15.97
C SER A 268 24.50 5.03 -15.38
N PRO A 269 23.45 5.04 -14.55
CA PRO A 269 22.85 3.84 -14.00
C PRO A 269 22.37 2.83 -15.07
N GLU A 270 22.07 3.31 -16.29
CA GLU A 270 21.59 2.49 -17.41
C GLU A 270 22.71 1.68 -18.09
N ILE A 271 23.97 2.14 -17.97
CA ILE A 271 25.09 1.55 -18.74
C ILE A 271 25.85 0.50 -17.92
N ALA A 272 26.22 0.82 -16.73
CA ALA A 272 26.83 -0.11 -15.77
C ALA A 272 26.89 0.54 -14.39
N ILE A 273 26.47 -0.18 -13.38
CA ILE A 273 26.73 0.22 -11.98
C ILE A 273 27.98 -0.53 -11.56
N ASP A 274 29.07 0.21 -11.26
CA ASP A 274 30.21 -0.39 -10.58
C ASP A 274 29.79 -0.87 -9.19
N THR A 275 30.42 -1.94 -8.72
CA THR A 275 30.12 -2.50 -7.42
C THR A 275 30.36 -1.48 -6.31
N ILE A 276 29.32 -1.06 -5.64
CA ILE A 276 29.43 -0.23 -4.44
C ILE A 276 29.92 -1.10 -3.30
N ARG A 277 31.11 -0.83 -2.79
CA ARG A 277 31.69 -1.58 -1.67
C ARG A 277 31.31 -0.94 -0.34
N ALA A 278 31.10 -1.74 0.68
CA ALA A 278 30.91 -1.24 2.04
C ALA A 278 32.02 -0.28 2.44
N LEU A 279 31.67 0.81 3.12
CA LEU A 279 32.57 1.89 3.57
C LEU A 279 33.26 2.67 2.43
N SER A 280 32.92 2.45 1.16
CA SER A 280 33.46 3.27 0.07
C SER A 280 32.73 4.63 0.00
N LYS A 281 33.47 5.65 -0.48
CA LYS A 281 32.85 6.93 -0.84
C LYS A 281 32.15 6.78 -2.19
N VAL A 282 30.87 7.08 -2.21
CA VAL A 282 30.03 7.05 -3.43
C VAL A 282 29.58 8.47 -3.76
N ILE A 283 29.65 8.85 -5.02
CA ILE A 283 29.13 10.12 -5.52
C ILE A 283 27.90 9.82 -6.36
N ILE A 284 26.73 10.25 -5.90
CA ILE A 284 25.48 10.19 -6.63
C ILE A 284 25.15 11.61 -7.11
N LYS A 285 24.86 11.76 -8.40
CA LYS A 285 24.38 13.01 -9.00
C LYS A 285 23.00 12.76 -9.57
N GLY A 286 22.16 13.76 -9.45
CA GLY A 286 20.79 13.69 -9.94
C GLY A 286 20.18 15.08 -10.03
N HIS A 287 18.94 15.10 -10.50
CA HIS A 287 18.11 16.30 -10.57
C HIS A 287 16.68 15.98 -10.15
N ILE A 288 15.89 17.02 -9.97
CA ILE A 288 14.47 16.92 -9.68
C ILE A 288 13.72 17.35 -10.92
N GLU A 289 12.70 16.60 -11.30
CA GLU A 289 11.85 16.89 -12.45
C GLU A 289 10.37 16.85 -12.10
N ASP A 290 9.56 17.51 -12.94
CA ASP A 290 8.11 17.40 -12.91
C ASP A 290 7.65 16.10 -13.62
N HIS A 291 6.32 15.90 -13.65
CA HIS A 291 5.70 14.74 -14.29
C HIS A 291 5.89 14.66 -15.81
N LEU A 292 6.36 15.74 -16.45
CA LEU A 292 6.68 15.79 -17.87
C LEU A 292 8.17 15.59 -18.15
N GLY A 293 8.98 15.39 -17.12
CA GLY A 293 10.42 15.25 -17.24
C GLY A 293 11.18 16.58 -17.35
N ASN A 294 10.53 17.71 -17.05
CA ASN A 294 11.22 18.99 -17.07
C ASN A 294 11.96 19.23 -15.74
N PRO A 295 13.25 19.64 -15.77
CA PRO A 295 13.98 19.94 -14.55
C PRO A 295 13.33 21.06 -13.74
N VAL A 296 13.12 20.81 -12.45
CA VAL A 296 12.59 21.80 -11.51
C VAL A 296 13.75 22.55 -10.87
N THR A 297 13.83 23.86 -11.13
CA THR A 297 14.86 24.76 -10.59
C THR A 297 14.29 25.60 -9.44
N GLY A 298 15.15 25.94 -8.46
CA GLY A 298 14.73 26.80 -7.35
C GLY A 298 14.06 26.07 -6.18
N LEU A 299 13.98 24.75 -6.22
CA LEU A 299 13.53 23.95 -5.08
C LEU A 299 14.61 23.92 -4.00
N ASN A 300 14.25 24.26 -2.77
CA ASN A 300 15.09 24.09 -1.59
C ASN A 300 14.53 22.95 -0.74
N GLY A 301 15.35 21.98 -0.41
CA GLY A 301 14.95 20.83 0.38
C GLY A 301 16.13 19.98 0.82
N VAL A 302 15.82 18.90 1.52
CA VAL A 302 16.78 17.88 1.93
C VAL A 302 16.46 16.61 1.15
N LEU A 303 17.47 16.08 0.45
CA LEU A 303 17.39 14.76 -0.19
C LEU A 303 18.06 13.73 0.71
N THR A 304 17.32 12.69 1.06
CA THR A 304 17.84 11.56 1.83
C THR A 304 17.82 10.31 0.94
N PRO A 305 18.96 9.94 0.33
CA PRO A 305 19.01 8.75 -0.51
C PRO A 305 18.99 7.49 0.36
N SER A 306 18.27 6.47 -0.10
CA SER A 306 18.30 5.12 0.44
C SER A 306 18.95 4.19 -0.58
N ILE A 307 19.92 3.42 -0.13
CA ILE A 307 20.58 2.41 -0.96
C ILE A 307 20.15 1.04 -0.45
N PHE A 308 19.56 0.26 -1.34
CA PHE A 308 19.17 -1.11 -1.05
C PHE A 308 20.24 -2.07 -1.59
N ASP A 309 20.44 -3.18 -0.91
CA ASP A 309 21.25 -4.29 -1.40
C ASP A 309 20.57 -4.94 -2.63
N LYS A 310 21.32 -5.78 -3.33
CA LYS A 310 20.77 -6.54 -4.47
C LYS A 310 19.56 -7.36 -4.05
N ILE A 311 18.67 -7.60 -4.99
CA ILE A 311 17.52 -8.50 -4.81
C ILE A 311 18.02 -9.86 -4.33
N LYS A 312 17.43 -10.34 -3.24
CA LYS A 312 17.65 -11.68 -2.71
C LYS A 312 16.42 -12.52 -3.02
N LEU A 313 16.61 -13.58 -3.77
CA LEU A 313 15.58 -14.60 -3.94
C LEU A 313 15.41 -15.36 -2.62
N GLN A 314 14.20 -15.59 -2.23
CA GLN A 314 13.84 -16.36 -1.05
C GLN A 314 12.96 -17.53 -1.48
N THR A 315 13.33 -18.73 -1.09
CA THR A 315 12.48 -19.90 -1.28
C THR A 315 11.40 -19.92 -0.20
N THR A 316 10.16 -20.14 -0.59
CA THR A 316 9.07 -20.35 0.37
C THR A 316 9.30 -21.63 1.17
N LEU A 317 8.67 -21.72 2.34
CA LEU A 317 8.86 -22.87 3.23
C LEU A 317 8.00 -24.08 2.84
N GLY A 318 7.12 -23.92 1.86
CA GLY A 318 6.32 -25.00 1.30
C GLY A 318 5.29 -25.58 2.27
N GLN A 319 4.74 -24.77 3.12
CA GLN A 319 3.84 -25.21 4.19
C GLN A 319 2.50 -25.71 3.63
N ASP A 320 2.11 -25.22 2.47
CA ASP A 320 0.97 -25.67 1.67
C ASP A 320 1.37 -26.52 0.44
N LEU A 321 2.59 -27.09 0.44
CA LEU A 321 3.20 -27.84 -0.67
C LEU A 321 3.65 -26.98 -1.85
N TYR A 322 3.78 -25.67 -1.68
CA TYR A 322 4.24 -24.73 -2.68
C TYR A 322 5.60 -24.14 -2.29
N SER A 323 6.62 -24.32 -3.09
CA SER A 323 8.00 -23.93 -2.75
C SER A 323 8.73 -23.21 -3.89
N PRO A 324 8.19 -22.13 -4.49
CA PRO A 324 8.93 -21.36 -5.48
C PRO A 324 9.96 -20.44 -4.82
N GLU A 325 10.84 -19.86 -5.63
CA GLU A 325 11.62 -18.67 -5.27
C GLU A 325 10.80 -17.41 -5.53
N ILE A 326 10.81 -16.47 -4.59
CA ILE A 326 10.08 -15.21 -4.62
C ILE A 326 11.01 -14.02 -4.36
#